data_e34f094777004ea6828390be682bbf05
#
_entry.id   e34f094777004ea6828390be682bbf05
#
_cell.length_a   1.000
_cell.length_b   1.000
_cell.length_c   1.000
_cell.angle_alpha   90.00
_cell.angle_beta   90.00
_cell.angle_gamma   90.00
#
_symmetry.space_group_name_H-M   'P 1'
#
loop_
_entity.id
_entity.type
_entity.pdbx_description
1 polymer ?
#
loop_
_entity_poly.entity_id
_entity_poly.type
_entity_poly.pdbx_seq_one_letter_code
_entity_poly.pdbx_strand_id
1 'polypeptide(L)'
;MKLNEMRKCSLILLGVIFSVSLNDLLGENKYTGVKHIEDEITKERIIKHLDDYRDMISYWRLYPDKFIDYLCSLNPDNTFHFFFYQRVFLRAIMRHRYVYATFVRAWSKSFMSVMGLMIKATLYPGAKLFTVAGGKEQSAGILSSKVEEICKLIPAFAKEIEWDTRGTNAKTRQTKDTVVYQFKNGSTLENIAASEKTRGRRFQAGLMEECVGIDQDVLNEIIVPTMNVSRMINGQVDPNERLNKSQIYVTTAGYKNSFSYEKLLQIFCQSVAKPKDAIILGGSWRVPVVEGLLSKDFVRELKLDGTFNEASFDREYRLLYSLNTKNCWKLLRVA
;
A
#
# COMPACT_ATOMS: atom_id res chain seq x y z
N MET A 1 -25.11 -14.72 17.45
CA MET A 1 -23.90 -15.59 17.45
C MET A 1 -22.98 -15.14 18.58
N LYS A 2 -22.59 -16.01 19.51
CA LYS A 2 -21.77 -15.63 20.68
C LYS A 2 -20.33 -15.34 20.25
N LEU A 3 -19.69 -14.32 20.83
CA LEU A 3 -18.34 -13.83 20.51
C LEU A 3 -17.28 -14.96 20.41
N ASN A 4 -17.43 -16.03 21.20
CA ASN A 4 -16.55 -17.20 21.19
C ASN A 4 -16.73 -18.12 19.97
N GLU A 5 -17.90 -18.18 19.38
CA GLU A 5 -18.14 -18.92 18.13
C GLU A 5 -17.62 -18.13 16.93
N MET A 6 -17.76 -16.80 16.95
CA MET A 6 -17.11 -15.93 15.98
C MET A 6 -15.58 -16.09 16.00
N ARG A 7 -14.95 -16.20 17.17
CA ARG A 7 -13.49 -16.42 17.27
C ARG A 7 -13.04 -17.78 16.74
N LYS A 8 -13.82 -18.86 16.94
CA LYS A 8 -13.50 -20.18 16.38
C LYS A 8 -13.73 -20.27 14.88
N CYS A 9 -14.83 -19.74 14.38
CA CYS A 9 -15.06 -19.59 12.93
C CYS A 9 -14.02 -18.69 12.27
N SER A 10 -13.54 -17.70 12.97
CA SER A 10 -12.59 -16.68 12.55
C SER A 10 -11.18 -17.23 12.31
N LEU A 11 -10.68 -18.18 13.10
CA LEU A 11 -9.39 -18.84 12.88
C LEU A 11 -9.41 -19.77 11.66
N ILE A 12 -10.53 -20.47 11.47
CA ILE A 12 -10.78 -21.28 10.26
C ILE A 12 -10.92 -20.36 9.05
N LEU A 13 -11.54 -19.21 9.23
CA LEU A 13 -11.75 -18.20 8.21
C LEU A 13 -10.46 -17.54 7.76
N LEU A 14 -9.54 -17.22 8.68
CA LEU A 14 -8.21 -16.73 8.31
C LEU A 14 -7.50 -17.74 7.41
N GLY A 15 -7.52 -19.03 7.74
CA GLY A 15 -6.98 -20.06 6.87
C GLY A 15 -7.69 -20.14 5.51
N VAL A 16 -8.99 -19.90 5.46
CA VAL A 16 -9.81 -19.99 4.24
C VAL A 16 -9.78 -18.72 3.40
N ILE A 17 -9.84 -17.53 4.00
CA ILE A 17 -9.78 -16.25 3.28
C ILE A 17 -8.40 -16.06 2.66
N PHE A 18 -7.38 -16.49 3.34
CA PHE A 18 -6.00 -16.18 3.00
C PHE A 18 -5.35 -17.26 2.11
N SER A 19 -5.75 -18.51 2.20
CA SER A 19 -5.06 -19.61 1.54
C SER A 19 -5.84 -20.34 0.45
N VAL A 20 -7.11 -20.01 0.22
CA VAL A 20 -7.97 -20.85 -0.66
C VAL A 20 -8.84 -19.98 -1.57
N SER A 21 -8.74 -20.19 -2.89
CA SER A 21 -9.75 -19.69 -3.82
C SER A 21 -11.08 -20.43 -3.59
N LEU A 22 -12.20 -19.83 -4.00
CA LEU A 22 -13.51 -20.49 -3.89
C LEU A 22 -13.53 -21.86 -4.59
N ASN A 23 -12.74 -22.04 -5.66
CA ASN A 23 -12.59 -23.30 -6.38
C ASN A 23 -11.76 -24.33 -5.62
N ASP A 24 -10.76 -23.88 -4.82
CA ASP A 24 -9.98 -24.76 -3.95
C ASP A 24 -10.82 -25.28 -2.79
N LEU A 25 -11.78 -24.49 -2.30
CA LEU A 25 -12.79 -24.90 -1.33
C LEU A 25 -13.78 -25.94 -1.89
N LEU A 26 -14.05 -25.87 -3.19
CA LEU A 26 -15.02 -26.74 -3.88
C LEU A 26 -14.38 -27.97 -4.52
N GLY A 27 -13.07 -28.16 -4.41
CA GLY A 27 -12.48 -29.48 -4.57
C GLY A 27 -11.83 -29.84 -5.90
N GLU A 28 -11.22 -28.90 -6.66
CA GLU A 28 -10.47 -29.28 -7.87
C GLU A 28 -9.17 -28.52 -8.10
N ASN A 29 -8.18 -28.56 -7.20
CA ASN A 29 -6.84 -28.13 -7.59
C ASN A 29 -5.70 -28.85 -6.87
N LYS A 30 -4.93 -29.62 -7.65
CA LYS A 30 -3.80 -30.48 -7.25
C LYS A 30 -2.49 -29.71 -6.92
N TYR A 31 -2.47 -28.37 -6.88
CA TYR A 31 -1.21 -27.60 -6.91
C TYR A 31 -0.93 -26.72 -5.69
N THR A 32 -1.80 -26.64 -4.72
CA THR A 32 -1.54 -25.89 -3.50
C THR A 32 -1.17 -26.86 -2.38
N GLY A 33 0.06 -26.81 -1.88
CA GLY A 33 0.52 -27.59 -0.72
C GLY A 33 -0.15 -27.20 0.62
N VAL A 34 -1.36 -26.73 0.56
CA VAL A 34 -2.25 -26.47 1.70
C VAL A 34 -2.85 -27.82 2.10
N LYS A 35 -2.70 -28.21 3.37
CA LYS A 35 -3.47 -29.32 3.93
C LYS A 35 -4.93 -29.09 3.58
N HIS A 36 -5.50 -29.99 2.79
CA HIS A 36 -6.93 -29.98 2.49
C HIS A 36 -7.71 -29.82 3.79
N ILE A 37 -8.74 -29.00 3.75
CA ILE A 37 -9.79 -29.10 4.77
C ILE A 37 -10.48 -30.44 4.48
N GLU A 38 -9.95 -31.48 5.10
CA GLU A 38 -10.42 -32.88 4.91
C GLU A 38 -11.75 -33.13 5.59
N ASP A 39 -12.18 -32.20 6.44
CA ASP A 39 -13.38 -32.29 7.23
C ASP A 39 -14.59 -31.72 6.47
N GLU A 40 -15.48 -32.60 6.01
CA GLU A 40 -16.74 -32.23 5.35
C GLU A 40 -17.60 -31.27 6.19
N ILE A 41 -17.61 -31.46 7.52
CA ILE A 41 -18.32 -30.58 8.46
C ILE A 41 -17.79 -29.13 8.37
N THR A 42 -16.51 -28.96 8.17
CA THR A 42 -15.89 -27.63 8.00
C THR A 42 -16.28 -27.01 6.67
N LYS A 43 -16.31 -27.78 5.58
CA LYS A 43 -16.77 -27.33 4.26
C LYS A 43 -18.24 -26.89 4.30
N GLU A 44 -19.10 -27.69 4.87
CA GLU A 44 -20.52 -27.34 5.01
C GLU A 44 -20.73 -26.07 5.84
N ARG A 45 -19.99 -25.90 6.94
CA ARG A 45 -20.04 -24.66 7.74
C ARG A 45 -19.59 -23.43 6.96
N ILE A 46 -18.55 -23.56 6.15
CA ILE A 46 -18.07 -22.48 5.31
C ILE A 46 -19.11 -22.12 4.26
N ILE A 47 -19.67 -23.11 3.57
CA ILE A 47 -20.71 -22.90 2.55
C ILE A 47 -21.94 -22.23 3.17
N LYS A 48 -22.37 -22.68 4.35
CA LYS A 48 -23.52 -22.11 5.09
C LYS A 48 -23.33 -20.64 5.44
N HIS A 49 -22.09 -20.19 5.68
CA HIS A 49 -21.77 -18.82 6.08
C HIS A 49 -21.05 -18.02 4.97
N LEU A 50 -21.13 -18.49 3.71
CA LEU A 50 -20.39 -17.87 2.62
C LEU A 50 -20.77 -16.41 2.39
N ASP A 51 -22.05 -16.06 2.52
CA ASP A 51 -22.52 -14.69 2.35
C ASP A 51 -22.06 -13.79 3.50
N ASP A 52 -22.08 -14.28 4.74
CA ASP A 52 -21.54 -13.57 5.91
C ASP A 52 -20.04 -13.23 5.68
N TYR A 53 -19.29 -14.14 5.07
CA TYR A 53 -17.89 -13.96 4.75
C TYR A 53 -17.65 -12.94 3.65
N ARG A 54 -18.45 -12.95 2.61
CA ARG A 54 -18.42 -11.95 1.54
C ARG A 54 -18.69 -10.55 2.06
N ASP A 55 -19.68 -10.42 2.93
CA ASP A 55 -20.04 -9.16 3.56
C ASP A 55 -18.92 -8.66 4.47
N MET A 56 -18.28 -9.53 5.22
CA MET A 56 -17.15 -9.21 6.08
C MET A 56 -15.93 -8.76 5.25
N ILE A 57 -15.59 -9.44 4.16
CA ILE A 57 -14.51 -9.02 3.26
C ILE A 57 -14.84 -7.68 2.63
N SER A 58 -16.08 -7.48 2.18
CA SER A 58 -16.54 -6.22 1.62
C SER A 58 -16.45 -5.08 2.63
N TYR A 59 -16.84 -5.35 3.87
CA TYR A 59 -16.66 -4.41 4.99
C TYR A 59 -15.18 -4.07 5.23
N TRP A 60 -14.29 -5.05 5.28
CA TRP A 60 -12.87 -4.83 5.49
C TRP A 60 -12.18 -4.08 4.34
N ARG A 61 -12.64 -4.28 3.09
CA ARG A 61 -12.18 -3.48 1.95
C ARG A 61 -12.56 -2.01 2.09
N LEU A 62 -13.70 -1.70 2.71
CA LEU A 62 -14.12 -0.33 3.00
C LEU A 62 -13.51 0.24 4.29
N TYR A 63 -13.25 -0.62 5.28
CA TYR A 63 -12.73 -0.27 6.60
C TYR A 63 -11.47 -1.08 6.94
N PRO A 64 -10.36 -0.85 6.20
CA PRO A 64 -9.13 -1.63 6.36
C PRO A 64 -8.50 -1.49 7.74
N ASP A 65 -8.71 -0.35 8.41
CA ASP A 65 -8.29 -0.14 9.79
C ASP A 65 -9.01 -1.09 10.75
N LYS A 66 -10.28 -1.42 10.49
CA LYS A 66 -11.02 -2.42 11.28
C LYS A 66 -10.55 -3.85 11.03
N PHE A 67 -10.08 -4.13 9.82
CA PHE A 67 -9.41 -5.39 9.53
C PHE A 67 -8.14 -5.55 10.36
N ILE A 68 -7.31 -4.52 10.45
CA ILE A 68 -6.09 -4.55 11.26
C ILE A 68 -6.44 -4.61 12.77
N ASP A 69 -7.40 -3.80 13.24
CA ASP A 69 -7.88 -3.88 14.64
C ASP A 69 -8.29 -5.33 14.98
N TYR A 70 -8.97 -6.02 14.03
CA TYR A 70 -9.35 -7.40 14.18
C TYR A 70 -8.13 -8.34 14.24
N LEU A 71 -7.16 -8.22 13.33
CA LEU A 71 -5.94 -9.02 13.34
C LEU A 71 -5.15 -8.84 14.65
N CYS A 72 -5.05 -7.60 15.13
CA CYS A 72 -4.39 -7.30 16.42
C CYS A 72 -5.12 -7.93 17.59
N SER A 73 -6.47 -7.96 17.58
CA SER A 73 -7.26 -8.57 18.66
C SER A 73 -7.10 -10.10 18.76
N LEU A 74 -6.56 -10.75 17.75
CA LEU A 74 -6.25 -12.19 17.78
C LEU A 74 -5.01 -12.52 18.63
N ASN A 75 -4.16 -11.53 18.89
CA ASN A 75 -3.01 -11.64 19.77
C ASN A 75 -3.20 -10.70 20.97
N PRO A 76 -3.50 -11.23 22.18
CA PRO A 76 -3.72 -10.42 23.37
C PRO A 76 -2.54 -9.51 23.76
N ASP A 77 -1.31 -9.93 23.40
CA ASP A 77 -0.09 -9.19 23.71
C ASP A 77 0.21 -8.07 22.70
N ASN A 78 -0.65 -7.91 21.68
CA ASN A 78 -0.44 -6.90 20.65
C ASN A 78 -0.82 -5.51 21.16
N THR A 79 0.16 -4.60 21.18
CA THR A 79 -0.01 -3.21 21.63
C THR A 79 -0.15 -2.22 20.48
N PHE A 80 -0.23 -2.68 19.23
CA PHE A 80 -0.33 -1.80 18.08
C PHE A 80 -1.69 -1.11 18.01
N HIS A 81 -1.68 0.22 17.91
CA HIS A 81 -2.87 1.04 17.75
C HIS A 81 -2.64 2.11 16.68
N PHE A 82 -3.67 2.35 15.86
CA PHE A 82 -3.63 3.44 14.90
C PHE A 82 -3.93 4.79 15.53
N PHE A 83 -3.19 5.79 15.13
CA PHE A 83 -3.62 7.19 15.24
C PHE A 83 -4.76 7.48 14.25
N PHE A 84 -5.56 8.51 14.55
CA PHE A 84 -6.71 8.85 13.71
C PHE A 84 -6.33 9.12 12.25
N TYR A 85 -5.28 9.89 12.01
CA TYR A 85 -4.82 10.23 10.66
C TYR A 85 -4.34 9.00 9.86
N GLN A 86 -3.77 8.00 10.52
CA GLN A 86 -3.36 6.75 9.90
C GLN A 86 -4.57 5.96 9.40
N ARG A 87 -5.66 5.93 10.18
CA ARG A 87 -6.94 5.32 9.77
C ARG A 87 -7.51 6.02 8.53
N VAL A 88 -7.50 7.35 8.52
CA VAL A 88 -7.95 8.15 7.35
C VAL A 88 -7.14 7.80 6.12
N PHE A 89 -5.81 7.79 6.23
CA PHE A 89 -4.92 7.48 5.11
C PHE A 89 -5.12 6.04 4.60
N LEU A 90 -5.21 5.06 5.48
CA LEU A 90 -5.42 3.67 5.11
C LEU A 90 -6.76 3.47 4.39
N ARG A 91 -7.84 4.12 4.88
CA ARG A 91 -9.14 4.12 4.21
C ARG A 91 -9.07 4.80 2.84
N ALA A 92 -8.31 5.88 2.70
CA ALA A 92 -8.12 6.55 1.41
C ALA A 92 -7.46 5.61 0.39
N ILE A 93 -6.38 4.92 0.77
CA ILE A 93 -5.68 3.93 -0.07
C ILE A 93 -6.62 2.83 -0.57
N MET A 94 -7.55 2.38 0.26
CA MET A 94 -8.46 1.28 -0.11
C MET A 94 -9.68 1.74 -0.90
N ARG A 95 -10.21 2.93 -0.62
CA ARG A 95 -11.48 3.42 -1.19
C ARG A 95 -11.33 4.18 -2.49
N HIS A 96 -10.16 4.77 -2.75
CA HIS A 96 -9.95 5.60 -3.93
C HIS A 96 -8.96 4.94 -4.88
N ARG A 97 -9.21 5.15 -6.16
CA ARG A 97 -8.33 4.68 -7.24
C ARG A 97 -7.09 5.55 -7.36
N TYR A 98 -7.25 6.86 -7.17
CA TYR A 98 -6.16 7.82 -7.23
C TYR A 98 -5.99 8.49 -5.87
N VAL A 99 -4.86 8.26 -5.24
CA VAL A 99 -4.52 8.85 -3.94
C VAL A 99 -3.24 9.65 -4.11
N TYR A 100 -3.27 10.92 -3.75
CA TYR A 100 -2.07 11.73 -3.63
C TYR A 100 -1.90 12.17 -2.18
N ALA A 101 -0.82 11.74 -1.55
CA ALA A 101 -0.56 12.01 -0.15
C ALA A 101 0.75 12.76 0.02
N THR A 102 0.66 14.00 0.50
CA THR A 102 1.81 14.81 0.84
C THR A 102 1.92 14.90 2.35
N PHE A 103 2.90 14.20 2.91
CA PHE A 103 3.12 14.16 4.35
C PHE A 103 4.56 14.56 4.68
N VAL A 104 4.72 15.24 5.79
CA VAL A 104 6.04 15.57 6.33
C VAL A 104 6.76 14.34 6.89
N ARG A 105 7.99 14.51 7.35
CA ARG A 105 8.71 13.47 8.10
C ARG A 105 7.95 13.08 9.37
N ALA A 106 8.19 11.87 9.86
CA ALA A 106 7.54 11.27 11.03
C ALA A 106 6.02 10.99 10.91
N TRP A 107 5.44 11.03 9.69
CA TRP A 107 4.02 10.70 9.44
C TRP A 107 3.76 9.20 9.21
N SER A 108 4.76 8.35 9.40
CA SER A 108 4.66 6.90 9.10
C SER A 108 4.18 6.61 7.68
N LYS A 109 4.44 7.52 6.72
CA LYS A 109 3.90 7.45 5.36
C LYS A 109 4.23 6.13 4.66
N SER A 110 5.51 5.73 4.63
CA SER A 110 5.97 4.51 3.96
C SER A 110 5.41 3.24 4.64
N PHE A 111 5.38 3.23 6.00
CA PHE A 111 4.79 2.14 6.77
C PHE A 111 3.31 1.94 6.43
N MET A 112 2.53 3.02 6.44
CA MET A 112 1.10 2.98 6.16
C MET A 112 0.81 2.64 4.70
N SER A 113 1.62 3.13 3.76
CA SER A 113 1.48 2.84 2.33
C SER A 113 1.74 1.36 2.02
N VAL A 114 2.82 0.80 2.56
CA VAL A 114 3.13 -0.62 2.40
C VAL A 114 2.09 -1.50 3.10
N MET A 115 1.63 -1.12 4.30
CA MET A 115 0.52 -1.81 4.98
C MET A 115 -0.74 -1.81 4.10
N GLY A 116 -1.08 -0.70 3.45
CA GLY A 116 -2.19 -0.63 2.52
C GLY A 116 -2.04 -1.59 1.34
N LEU A 117 -0.83 -1.74 0.78
CA LEU A 117 -0.56 -2.74 -0.27
C LEU A 117 -0.66 -4.18 0.27
N MET A 118 -0.16 -4.46 1.48
CA MET A 118 -0.30 -5.79 2.10
C MET A 118 -1.77 -6.14 2.33
N ILE A 119 -2.59 -5.20 2.78
CA ILE A 119 -4.04 -5.40 2.90
C ILE A 119 -4.67 -5.66 1.52
N LYS A 120 -4.28 -4.90 0.48
CA LYS A 120 -4.73 -5.17 -0.89
C LYS A 120 -4.31 -6.57 -1.36
N ALA A 121 -3.06 -6.97 -1.13
CA ALA A 121 -2.58 -8.31 -1.47
C ALA A 121 -3.39 -9.41 -0.77
N THR A 122 -3.79 -9.17 0.48
CA THR A 122 -4.55 -10.12 1.28
C THR A 122 -6.02 -10.19 0.89
N LEU A 123 -6.69 -9.03 0.76
CA LEU A 123 -8.13 -8.98 0.54
C LEU A 123 -8.56 -9.09 -0.95
N TYR A 124 -7.61 -9.11 -1.89
CA TYR A 124 -7.86 -9.28 -3.32
C TYR A 124 -6.99 -10.42 -3.87
N PRO A 125 -7.44 -11.68 -3.77
CA PRO A 125 -6.67 -12.84 -4.23
C PRO A 125 -6.19 -12.71 -5.68
N GLY A 126 -4.93 -13.10 -5.95
CA GLY A 126 -4.32 -13.00 -7.26
C GLY A 126 -3.92 -11.58 -7.68
N ALA A 127 -3.97 -10.59 -6.78
CA ALA A 127 -3.56 -9.22 -7.06
C ALA A 127 -2.05 -9.12 -7.32
N LYS A 128 -1.66 -8.39 -8.37
CA LYS A 128 -0.26 -8.06 -8.67
C LYS A 128 -0.02 -6.59 -8.33
N LEU A 129 0.80 -6.35 -7.33
CA LEU A 129 1.05 -5.04 -6.76
C LEU A 129 2.52 -4.69 -6.85
N PHE A 130 2.82 -3.39 -6.95
CA PHE A 130 4.20 -2.95 -6.94
C PHE A 130 4.44 -1.72 -6.09
N THR A 131 5.73 -1.52 -5.74
CA THR A 131 6.28 -0.26 -5.25
C THR A 131 7.36 0.23 -6.20
N VAL A 132 7.46 1.53 -6.37
CA VAL A 132 8.51 2.20 -7.13
C VAL A 132 8.94 3.48 -6.42
N ALA A 133 10.22 3.79 -6.48
CA ALA A 133 10.81 5.04 -6.03
C ALA A 133 11.83 5.53 -7.07
N GLY A 134 12.47 6.68 -6.85
CA GLY A 134 13.48 7.19 -7.75
C GLY A 134 14.65 6.23 -8.00
N GLY A 135 15.03 5.41 -7.02
CA GLY A 135 16.02 4.35 -7.12
C GLY A 135 15.45 2.95 -6.86
N LYS A 136 15.90 1.94 -7.64
CA LYS A 136 15.44 0.56 -7.47
C LYS A 136 15.83 -0.01 -6.11
N GLU A 137 17.06 0.20 -5.65
CA GLU A 137 17.54 -0.21 -4.32
C GLU A 137 16.75 0.49 -3.20
N GLN A 138 16.45 1.77 -3.35
CA GLN A 138 15.64 2.52 -2.40
C GLN A 138 14.26 1.90 -2.26
N SER A 139 13.60 1.60 -3.37
CA SER A 139 12.28 0.96 -3.38
C SER A 139 12.33 -0.43 -2.74
N ALA A 140 13.37 -1.23 -3.01
CA ALA A 140 13.57 -2.54 -2.41
C ALA A 140 13.77 -2.44 -0.89
N GLY A 141 14.63 -1.52 -0.43
CA GLY A 141 14.90 -1.29 0.98
C GLY A 141 13.67 -0.82 1.76
N ILE A 142 12.87 0.10 1.18
CA ILE A 142 11.62 0.54 1.79
C ILE A 142 10.65 -0.65 1.91
N LEU A 143 10.44 -1.38 0.83
CA LEU A 143 9.50 -2.50 0.82
C LEU A 143 9.89 -3.57 1.83
N SER A 144 11.15 -4.05 1.81
CA SER A 144 11.60 -5.11 2.70
C SER A 144 11.52 -4.71 4.16
N SER A 145 12.07 -3.53 4.51
CA SER A 145 12.08 -3.07 5.90
C SER A 145 10.66 -2.88 6.46
N LYS A 146 9.72 -2.36 5.64
CA LYS A 146 8.36 -2.13 6.11
C LYS A 146 7.52 -3.40 6.17
N VAL A 147 7.69 -4.35 5.25
CA VAL A 147 7.04 -5.65 5.35
C VAL A 147 7.50 -6.40 6.59
N GLU A 148 8.82 -6.41 6.89
CA GLU A 148 9.34 -7.03 8.11
C GLU A 148 8.79 -6.37 9.39
N GLU A 149 8.77 -5.03 9.44
CA GLU A 149 8.20 -4.27 10.55
C GLU A 149 6.72 -4.61 10.77
N ILE A 150 5.92 -4.63 9.70
CA ILE A 150 4.49 -4.95 9.74
C ILE A 150 4.28 -6.41 10.19
N CYS A 151 5.07 -7.35 9.66
CA CYS A 151 4.97 -8.76 10.04
C CYS A 151 5.34 -9.02 11.52
N LYS A 152 6.27 -8.23 12.08
CA LYS A 152 6.59 -8.28 13.52
C LYS A 152 5.44 -7.75 14.38
N LEU A 153 4.83 -6.64 13.97
CA LEU A 153 3.71 -6.03 14.69
C LEU A 153 2.41 -6.84 14.54
N ILE A 154 2.18 -7.43 13.37
CA ILE A 154 0.95 -8.15 13.02
C ILE A 154 1.35 -9.51 12.43
N PRO A 155 1.67 -10.53 13.26
CA PRO A 155 2.17 -11.83 12.80
C PRO A 155 1.23 -12.59 11.85
N ALA A 156 -0.05 -12.21 11.80
CA ALA A 156 -1.00 -12.77 10.84
C ALA A 156 -0.55 -12.54 9.39
N PHE A 157 0.04 -11.39 9.06
CA PHE A 157 0.58 -11.14 7.72
C PHE A 157 1.76 -12.04 7.37
N ALA A 158 2.63 -12.34 8.34
CA ALA A 158 3.75 -13.25 8.11
C ALA A 158 3.28 -14.67 7.72
N LYS A 159 2.12 -15.08 8.23
CA LYS A 159 1.52 -16.39 7.90
C LYS A 159 0.95 -16.43 6.47
N GLU A 160 0.65 -15.28 5.88
CA GLU A 160 0.10 -15.18 4.53
C GLU A 160 1.19 -15.13 3.44
N ILE A 161 2.43 -14.82 3.80
CA ILE A 161 3.54 -14.77 2.86
C ILE A 161 4.16 -16.17 2.74
N GLU A 162 4.43 -16.60 1.52
CA GLU A 162 5.17 -17.81 1.24
C GLU A 162 6.67 -17.55 1.35
N TRP A 163 7.25 -17.86 2.51
CA TRP A 163 8.66 -17.58 2.86
C TRP A 163 9.68 -18.54 2.25
N ASP A 164 9.29 -19.33 1.24
CA ASP A 164 10.26 -20.17 0.55
C ASP A 164 11.21 -19.31 -0.29
N THR A 165 12.47 -19.21 0.17
CA THR A 165 13.52 -18.39 -0.45
C THR A 165 14.57 -19.23 -1.16
N ARG A 166 14.40 -20.57 -1.23
CA ARG A 166 15.42 -21.50 -1.75
C ARG A 166 15.17 -21.92 -3.20
N GLY A 167 16.26 -21.95 -3.97
CA GLY A 167 16.27 -22.49 -5.32
C GLY A 167 15.73 -21.58 -6.40
N THR A 168 15.63 -22.10 -7.62
CA THR A 168 15.14 -21.38 -8.81
C THR A 168 13.65 -21.05 -8.77
N ASN A 169 12.90 -21.77 -7.94
CA ASN A 169 11.45 -21.60 -7.75
C ASN A 169 11.12 -20.82 -6.47
N ALA A 170 12.08 -20.05 -5.93
CA ALA A 170 11.86 -19.23 -4.74
C ALA A 170 10.63 -18.32 -4.94
N LYS A 171 9.65 -18.46 -4.05
CA LYS A 171 8.39 -17.70 -4.08
C LYS A 171 8.58 -16.29 -3.54
N THR A 172 9.36 -16.14 -2.48
CA THR A 172 9.79 -14.83 -1.96
C THR A 172 11.26 -14.61 -2.27
N ARG A 173 11.59 -13.48 -2.88
CA ARG A 173 12.96 -13.08 -3.21
C ARG A 173 13.30 -11.78 -2.51
N GLN A 174 14.45 -11.77 -1.86
CA GLN A 174 15.01 -10.58 -1.22
C GLN A 174 16.48 -10.46 -1.60
N THR A 175 16.78 -9.51 -2.47
CA THR A 175 18.14 -9.09 -2.81
C THR A 175 18.27 -7.60 -2.53
N LYS A 176 19.47 -7.04 -2.67
CA LYS A 176 19.74 -5.63 -2.45
C LYS A 176 18.82 -4.71 -3.28
N ASP A 177 18.50 -5.12 -4.49
CA ASP A 177 17.78 -4.28 -5.47
C ASP A 177 16.44 -4.89 -5.93
N THR A 178 16.13 -6.11 -5.53
CA THR A 178 14.90 -6.80 -5.97
C THR A 178 14.26 -7.52 -4.79
N VAL A 179 13.02 -7.16 -4.52
CA VAL A 179 12.18 -7.76 -3.47
C VAL A 179 10.86 -8.16 -4.09
N VAL A 180 10.47 -9.41 -3.88
CA VAL A 180 9.19 -9.97 -4.33
C VAL A 180 8.62 -10.80 -3.20
N TYR A 181 7.42 -10.49 -2.76
CA TYR A 181 6.64 -11.28 -1.82
C TYR A 181 5.51 -11.97 -2.55
N GLN A 182 5.45 -13.29 -2.44
CA GLN A 182 4.36 -14.12 -2.90
C GLN A 182 3.43 -14.40 -1.72
N PHE A 183 2.14 -14.14 -1.90
CA PHE A 183 1.12 -14.47 -0.90
C PHE A 183 0.47 -15.81 -1.23
N LYS A 184 0.01 -16.54 -0.21
CA LYS A 184 -0.65 -17.84 -0.36
C LYS A 184 -1.91 -17.79 -1.23
N ASN A 185 -2.60 -16.67 -1.28
CA ASN A 185 -3.77 -16.45 -2.13
C ASN A 185 -3.43 -16.12 -3.60
N GLY A 186 -2.16 -16.31 -4.01
CA GLY A 186 -1.69 -16.04 -5.37
C GLY A 186 -1.34 -14.58 -5.67
N SER A 187 -1.51 -13.67 -4.71
CA SER A 187 -1.13 -12.27 -4.89
C SER A 187 0.38 -12.07 -4.84
N THR A 188 0.88 -11.03 -5.49
CA THR A 188 2.29 -10.63 -5.45
C THR A 188 2.45 -9.17 -5.07
N LEU A 189 3.47 -8.87 -4.30
CA LEU A 189 3.91 -7.52 -3.97
C LEU A 189 5.41 -7.41 -4.21
N GLU A 190 5.81 -6.54 -5.13
CA GLU A 190 7.21 -6.43 -5.55
C GLU A 190 7.66 -4.98 -5.74
N ASN A 191 8.96 -4.75 -5.68
CA ASN A 191 9.53 -3.50 -6.14
C ASN A 191 9.86 -3.56 -7.62
N ILE A 192 9.69 -2.43 -8.32
CA ILE A 192 10.06 -2.30 -9.73
C ILE A 192 11.08 -1.16 -9.93
N ALA A 193 11.80 -1.20 -11.03
CA ALA A 193 12.67 -0.10 -11.42
C ALA A 193 11.88 1.01 -12.12
N ALA A 194 12.19 2.28 -11.82
CA ALA A 194 11.72 3.41 -12.59
C ALA A 194 12.54 3.53 -13.90
N SER A 195 12.34 2.60 -14.83
CA SER A 195 13.10 2.53 -16.08
C SER A 195 12.40 1.71 -17.16
N GLU A 196 12.92 1.78 -18.39
CA GLU A 196 12.44 1.00 -19.56
C GLU A 196 12.33 -0.53 -19.31
N LYS A 197 13.15 -1.08 -18.41
CA LYS A 197 13.14 -2.51 -18.04
C LYS A 197 11.80 -2.96 -17.42
N THR A 198 10.97 -2.02 -16.99
CA THR A 198 9.63 -2.30 -16.43
C THR A 198 8.55 -2.40 -17.49
N ARG A 199 8.84 -1.98 -18.73
CA ARG A 199 7.92 -2.06 -19.86
C ARG A 199 7.47 -3.51 -20.10
N GLY A 200 6.19 -3.70 -20.36
CA GLY A 200 5.61 -5.03 -20.57
C GLY A 200 5.11 -5.76 -19.30
N ARG A 201 5.46 -5.31 -18.12
CA ARG A 201 4.91 -5.87 -16.86
C ARG A 201 3.43 -5.49 -16.69
N ARG A 202 2.71 -6.24 -15.86
CA ARG A 202 1.27 -6.06 -15.65
C ARG A 202 0.93 -6.11 -14.16
N PHE A 203 0.29 -5.05 -13.67
CA PHE A 203 -0.12 -4.88 -12.28
C PHE A 203 -1.52 -4.31 -12.19
N GLN A 204 -2.16 -4.42 -11.03
CA GLN A 204 -3.45 -3.80 -10.77
C GLN A 204 -3.33 -2.53 -9.92
N ALA A 205 -2.34 -2.46 -9.05
CA ALA A 205 -2.12 -1.28 -8.20
C ALA A 205 -0.63 -1.04 -7.97
N GLY A 206 -0.26 0.24 -7.80
CA GLY A 206 1.11 0.66 -7.55
C GLY A 206 1.22 1.78 -6.54
N LEU A 207 2.31 1.72 -5.76
CA LEU A 207 2.77 2.77 -4.86
C LEU A 207 3.98 3.47 -5.48
N MET A 208 3.83 4.75 -5.77
CA MET A 208 4.90 5.64 -6.17
C MET A 208 5.41 6.38 -4.92
N GLU A 209 6.44 5.79 -4.29
CA GLU A 209 7.05 6.33 -3.07
C GLU A 209 8.08 7.39 -3.44
N GLU A 210 8.11 8.49 -2.70
CA GLU A 210 8.96 9.66 -2.99
C GLU A 210 8.84 10.09 -4.47
N CYS A 211 7.60 10.20 -4.96
CA CYS A 211 7.31 10.41 -6.39
C CYS A 211 7.96 11.67 -6.98
N VAL A 212 8.40 12.61 -6.13
CA VAL A 212 9.20 13.77 -6.53
C VAL A 212 10.53 13.38 -7.20
N GLY A 213 11.06 12.21 -6.89
CA GLY A 213 12.31 11.68 -7.45
C GLY A 213 12.14 10.76 -8.67
N ILE A 214 10.91 10.56 -9.16
CA ILE A 214 10.65 9.73 -10.33
C ILE A 214 10.57 10.62 -11.57
N ASP A 215 11.23 10.20 -12.65
CA ASP A 215 11.16 10.89 -13.94
C ASP A 215 9.74 10.87 -14.51
N GLN A 216 9.31 12.00 -15.08
CA GLN A 216 7.94 12.19 -15.58
C GLN A 216 7.60 11.27 -16.74
N ASP A 217 8.49 11.15 -17.70
CA ASP A 217 8.26 10.37 -18.92
C ASP A 217 8.23 8.88 -18.57
N VAL A 218 9.16 8.43 -17.70
CA VAL A 218 9.18 7.07 -17.17
C VAL A 218 7.88 6.76 -16.43
N LEU A 219 7.39 7.69 -15.61
CA LEU A 219 6.14 7.47 -14.88
C LEU A 219 4.94 7.36 -15.82
N ASN A 220 4.79 8.28 -16.77
CA ASN A 220 3.62 8.36 -17.63
C ASN A 220 3.62 7.32 -18.75
N GLU A 221 4.79 7.03 -19.35
CA GLU A 221 4.88 6.17 -20.53
C GLU A 221 5.18 4.70 -20.20
N ILE A 222 5.74 4.44 -19.02
CA ILE A 222 6.17 3.09 -18.65
C ILE A 222 5.40 2.58 -17.44
N ILE A 223 5.47 3.29 -16.30
CA ILE A 223 4.92 2.78 -15.03
C ILE A 223 3.39 2.77 -15.05
N VAL A 224 2.75 3.90 -15.35
CA VAL A 224 1.28 4.00 -15.38
C VAL A 224 0.65 3.00 -16.34
N PRO A 225 1.15 2.79 -17.58
CA PRO A 225 0.60 1.78 -18.50
C PRO A 225 0.69 0.34 -18.00
N THR A 226 1.61 0.01 -17.08
CA THR A 226 1.65 -1.34 -16.51
C THR A 226 0.38 -1.70 -15.72
N MET A 227 -0.38 -0.70 -15.26
CA MET A 227 -1.61 -0.88 -14.48
C MET A 227 -2.88 -0.96 -15.34
N ASN A 228 -2.77 -1.07 -16.66
CA ASN A 228 -3.94 -1.11 -17.56
C ASN A 228 -4.69 -2.46 -17.54
N VAL A 229 -4.12 -3.50 -16.95
CA VAL A 229 -4.72 -4.83 -16.91
C VAL A 229 -5.51 -4.99 -15.60
N SER A 230 -6.82 -5.24 -15.74
CA SER A 230 -7.68 -5.53 -14.61
C SER A 230 -7.44 -6.93 -14.07
N ARG A 231 -7.69 -7.10 -12.77
CA ARG A 231 -7.68 -8.42 -12.12
C ARG A 231 -8.82 -9.27 -12.66
N MET A 232 -8.54 -10.53 -12.93
CA MET A 232 -9.54 -11.52 -13.33
C MET A 232 -9.82 -12.47 -12.15
N ILE A 233 -11.08 -12.79 -11.96
CA ILE A 233 -11.54 -13.83 -11.06
C ILE A 233 -12.34 -14.82 -11.91
N ASN A 234 -11.90 -16.08 -11.95
CA ASN A 234 -12.56 -17.11 -12.77
C ASN A 234 -12.80 -16.68 -14.22
N GLY A 235 -11.82 -15.98 -14.82
CA GLY A 235 -11.92 -15.49 -16.21
C GLY A 235 -12.80 -14.25 -16.39
N GLN A 236 -13.38 -13.70 -15.32
CA GLN A 236 -14.25 -12.51 -15.38
C GLN A 236 -13.56 -11.30 -14.74
N VAL A 237 -13.84 -10.12 -15.27
CA VAL A 237 -13.37 -8.84 -14.74
C VAL A 237 -14.54 -8.12 -14.06
N ASP A 238 -14.35 -7.70 -12.80
CA ASP A 238 -15.26 -6.73 -12.19
C ASP A 238 -14.80 -5.31 -12.56
N PRO A 239 -15.57 -4.59 -13.39
CA PRO A 239 -15.22 -3.23 -13.81
C PRO A 239 -15.26 -2.22 -12.66
N ASN A 240 -15.99 -2.53 -11.60
CA ASN A 240 -16.17 -1.67 -10.43
C ASN A 240 -15.12 -1.91 -9.34
N GLU A 241 -14.24 -2.91 -9.49
CA GLU A 241 -13.24 -3.21 -8.49
C GLU A 241 -12.26 -2.04 -8.32
N ARG A 242 -12.18 -1.52 -7.10
CA ARG A 242 -11.34 -0.35 -6.76
C ARG A 242 -9.84 -0.64 -6.84
N LEU A 243 -9.45 -1.90 -6.79
CA LEU A 243 -8.06 -2.31 -6.96
C LEU A 243 -7.52 -1.95 -8.35
N ASN A 244 -8.32 -2.15 -9.39
CA ASN A 244 -7.89 -1.99 -10.78
C ASN A 244 -7.49 -0.55 -11.08
N LYS A 245 -6.27 -0.36 -11.60
CA LYS A 245 -5.67 0.94 -11.93
C LYS A 245 -5.46 1.84 -10.68
N SER A 246 -5.31 1.24 -9.50
CA SER A 246 -5.09 2.02 -8.26
C SER A 246 -3.68 2.59 -8.24
N GLN A 247 -3.59 3.91 -8.11
CA GLN A 247 -2.35 4.68 -8.10
C GLN A 247 -2.24 5.44 -6.79
N ILE A 248 -1.20 5.16 -6.02
CA ILE A 248 -0.95 5.77 -4.72
C ILE A 248 0.37 6.55 -4.84
N TYR A 249 0.28 7.86 -4.81
CA TYR A 249 1.42 8.76 -4.83
C TYR A 249 1.69 9.26 -3.42
N VAL A 250 2.91 9.05 -2.95
CA VAL A 250 3.32 9.46 -1.60
C VAL A 250 4.63 10.22 -1.68
N THR A 251 4.67 11.42 -1.10
CA THR A 251 5.85 12.27 -1.16
C THR A 251 5.86 13.30 -0.03
N THR A 252 6.96 14.02 0.13
CA THR A 252 7.01 15.33 0.79
C THR A 252 6.65 16.43 -0.22
N ALA A 253 6.47 17.66 0.24
CA ALA A 253 6.26 18.78 -0.69
C ALA A 253 7.54 19.05 -1.51
N GLY A 254 7.35 19.28 -2.79
CA GLY A 254 8.41 19.59 -3.74
C GLY A 254 8.40 21.05 -4.19
N TYR A 255 8.75 21.26 -5.44
CA TYR A 255 8.71 22.56 -6.10
C TYR A 255 7.46 22.70 -6.98
N LYS A 256 6.91 23.93 -7.08
CA LYS A 256 5.74 24.23 -7.93
C LYS A 256 6.00 24.01 -9.42
N ASN A 257 7.26 24.09 -9.84
CA ASN A 257 7.70 23.80 -11.20
C ASN A 257 8.24 22.37 -11.35
N SER A 258 7.74 21.43 -10.56
CA SER A 258 8.07 20.01 -10.64
C SER A 258 6.86 19.20 -11.09
N PHE A 259 7.14 18.08 -11.75
CA PHE A 259 6.13 17.14 -12.15
C PHE A 259 5.23 16.66 -10.98
N SER A 260 5.80 16.48 -9.78
CA SER A 260 5.02 16.06 -8.61
C SER A 260 3.92 17.07 -8.25
N TYR A 261 4.17 18.37 -8.47
CA TYR A 261 3.15 19.41 -8.27
C TYR A 261 2.07 19.38 -9.36
N GLU A 262 2.45 19.18 -10.61
CA GLU A 262 1.49 19.01 -11.73
C GLU A 262 0.61 17.79 -11.49
N LYS A 263 1.18 16.66 -11.02
CA LYS A 263 0.43 15.47 -10.65
C LYS A 263 -0.53 15.72 -9.48
N LEU A 264 -0.12 16.49 -8.46
CA LEU A 264 -0.98 16.95 -7.38
C LEU A 264 -2.20 17.71 -7.95
N LEU A 265 -1.96 18.70 -8.82
CA LEU A 265 -3.06 19.49 -9.42
C LEU A 265 -3.97 18.63 -10.28
N GLN A 266 -3.42 17.70 -11.06
CA GLN A 266 -4.20 16.76 -11.86
C GLN A 266 -5.15 15.93 -10.97
N ILE A 267 -4.63 15.34 -9.88
CA ILE A 267 -5.45 14.53 -8.97
C ILE A 267 -6.42 15.42 -8.18
N PHE A 268 -6.05 16.67 -7.89
CA PHE A 268 -6.97 17.64 -7.29
C PHE A 268 -8.19 17.89 -8.19
N CYS A 269 -7.98 18.19 -9.45
CA CYS A 269 -9.09 18.34 -10.40
C CYS A 269 -9.94 17.06 -10.49
N GLN A 270 -9.31 15.89 -10.49
CA GLN A 270 -10.02 14.62 -10.45
C GLN A 270 -10.82 14.43 -9.15
N SER A 271 -10.30 14.85 -8.00
CA SER A 271 -11.00 14.72 -6.72
C SER A 271 -12.24 15.62 -6.64
N VAL A 272 -12.22 16.77 -7.31
CA VAL A 272 -13.39 17.64 -7.43
C VAL A 272 -14.42 17.07 -8.41
N ALA A 273 -13.97 16.58 -9.57
CA ALA A 273 -14.84 16.05 -10.61
C ALA A 273 -15.41 14.66 -10.27
N LYS A 274 -14.62 13.80 -9.60
CA LYS A 274 -14.94 12.41 -9.25
C LYS A 274 -14.48 12.08 -7.83
N PRO A 275 -15.13 12.62 -6.78
CA PRO A 275 -14.68 12.48 -5.40
C PRO A 275 -14.68 11.02 -4.89
N LYS A 276 -15.42 10.13 -5.55
CA LYS A 276 -15.40 8.71 -5.24
C LYS A 276 -14.16 7.99 -5.77
N ASP A 277 -13.46 8.56 -6.75
CA ASP A 277 -12.30 7.92 -7.41
C ASP A 277 -10.96 8.50 -6.97
N ALA A 278 -10.92 9.77 -6.60
CA ALA A 278 -9.68 10.46 -6.27
C ALA A 278 -9.76 11.22 -4.95
N ILE A 279 -8.64 11.26 -4.24
CA ILE A 279 -8.48 12.00 -2.98
C ILE A 279 -7.06 12.55 -2.84
N ILE A 280 -6.97 13.73 -2.23
CA ILE A 280 -5.71 14.31 -1.79
C ILE A 280 -5.68 14.38 -0.28
N LEU A 281 -4.56 14.01 0.30
CA LEU A 281 -4.29 14.11 1.72
C LEU A 281 -3.01 14.90 1.95
N GLY A 282 -2.99 15.67 3.02
CA GLY A 282 -1.80 16.39 3.46
C GLY A 282 -1.79 16.57 4.97
N GLY A 283 -0.58 16.65 5.52
CA GLY A 283 -0.47 16.85 6.95
C GLY A 283 0.88 17.42 7.37
N SER A 284 0.84 18.57 8.07
CA SER A 284 2.01 19.26 8.58
C SER A 284 2.64 18.57 9.80
N TRP A 285 3.83 19.02 10.18
CA TRP A 285 4.59 18.53 11.34
C TRP A 285 3.84 18.61 12.68
N ARG A 286 2.80 19.43 12.77
CA ARG A 286 2.01 19.60 14.01
C ARG A 286 1.31 18.31 14.44
N VAL A 287 0.83 17.52 13.48
CA VAL A 287 0.11 16.26 13.77
C VAL A 287 1.04 15.22 14.42
N PRO A 288 2.20 14.85 13.86
CA PRO A 288 3.11 13.93 14.53
C PRO A 288 3.65 14.47 15.87
N VAL A 289 3.69 15.79 16.07
CA VAL A 289 4.03 16.35 17.41
C VAL A 289 2.92 16.10 18.42
N VAL A 290 1.66 16.30 18.05
CA VAL A 290 0.50 16.03 18.93
C VAL A 290 0.44 14.54 19.29
N GLU A 291 0.77 13.66 18.34
CA GLU A 291 0.76 12.22 18.55
C GLU A 291 2.05 11.66 19.18
N GLY A 292 3.00 12.54 19.55
CA GLY A 292 4.25 12.14 20.20
C GLY A 292 5.27 11.45 19.30
N LEU A 293 5.05 11.43 17.97
CA LEU A 293 5.97 10.83 17.00
C LEU A 293 7.12 11.75 16.58
N LEU A 294 6.99 13.04 16.83
CA LEU A 294 8.00 14.06 16.54
C LEU A 294 8.16 14.98 17.76
N SER A 295 9.39 15.16 18.24
CA SER A 295 9.67 16.08 19.33
C SER A 295 9.48 17.54 18.88
N LYS A 296 8.75 18.30 19.69
CA LYS A 296 8.62 19.75 19.49
C LYS A 296 9.96 20.48 19.67
N ASP A 297 10.80 19.99 20.56
CA ASP A 297 12.10 20.59 20.84
C ASP A 297 13.06 20.33 19.67
N PHE A 298 13.03 19.14 19.10
CA PHE A 298 13.75 18.85 17.86
C PHE A 298 13.40 19.86 16.72
N VAL A 299 12.11 20.19 16.56
CA VAL A 299 11.69 21.19 15.56
C VAL A 299 12.18 22.60 15.91
N ARG A 300 12.32 22.93 17.21
CA ARG A 300 12.89 24.21 17.65
C ARG A 300 14.40 24.26 17.39
N GLU A 301 15.11 23.19 17.72
CA GLU A 301 16.56 23.06 17.50
C GLU A 301 16.92 23.17 16.04
N LEU A 302 16.15 22.50 15.15
CA LEU A 302 16.31 22.64 13.69
C LEU A 302 16.27 24.11 13.21
N LYS A 303 15.44 24.95 13.84
CA LYS A 303 15.33 26.37 13.48
C LYS A 303 16.45 27.24 14.04
N LEU A 304 17.12 26.77 15.08
CA LEU A 304 18.25 27.46 15.71
C LEU A 304 19.58 27.05 15.08
N ASP A 305 19.60 26.01 14.27
CA ASP A 305 20.80 25.56 13.55
C ASP A 305 21.26 26.62 12.56
N GLY A 306 22.57 26.96 12.61
CA GLY A 306 23.19 27.95 11.70
C GLY A 306 23.09 27.58 10.22
N THR A 307 22.78 26.32 9.88
CA THR A 307 22.54 25.84 8.52
C THR A 307 21.07 25.83 8.12
N PHE A 308 20.18 26.36 9.00
CA PHE A 308 18.74 26.38 8.77
C PHE A 308 18.35 27.03 7.45
N ASN A 309 17.57 26.30 6.65
CA ASN A 309 17.02 26.78 5.39
C ASN A 309 15.48 26.77 5.47
N GLU A 310 14.88 27.96 5.52
CA GLU A 310 13.43 28.10 5.67
C GLU A 310 12.66 27.45 4.51
N ALA A 311 13.13 27.59 3.26
CA ALA A 311 12.49 26.97 2.10
C ALA A 311 12.54 25.43 2.15
N SER A 312 13.60 24.85 2.72
CA SER A 312 13.69 23.41 2.97
C SER A 312 12.74 22.99 4.09
N PHE A 313 12.71 23.75 5.19
CA PHE A 313 11.80 23.50 6.30
C PHE A 313 10.33 23.60 5.86
N ASP A 314 9.99 24.56 5.04
CA ASP A 314 8.65 24.73 4.49
C ASP A 314 8.21 23.52 3.69
N ARG A 315 9.07 22.95 2.85
CA ARG A 315 8.76 21.73 2.09
C ARG A 315 8.68 20.50 2.98
N GLU A 316 9.68 20.29 3.85
CA GLU A 316 9.84 19.05 4.61
C GLU A 316 8.92 18.96 5.85
N TYR A 317 8.49 20.12 6.42
CA TYR A 317 7.75 20.18 7.66
C TYR A 317 6.40 20.93 7.58
N ARG A 318 6.28 21.94 6.72
CA ARG A 318 5.03 22.72 6.57
C ARG A 318 4.21 22.31 5.36
N LEU A 319 4.75 21.50 4.44
CA LEU A 319 4.13 21.11 3.16
C LEU A 319 3.89 22.29 2.21
N LEU A 320 4.72 23.30 2.26
CA LEU A 320 4.61 24.43 1.36
C LEU A 320 5.43 24.17 0.10
N TYR A 321 4.78 24.11 -1.04
CA TYR A 321 5.44 24.05 -2.33
C TYR A 321 6.07 25.41 -2.65
N SER A 322 7.36 25.41 -2.94
CA SER A 322 8.13 26.61 -3.28
C SER A 322 8.51 26.65 -4.77
N LEU A 323 8.88 27.83 -5.30
CA LEU A 323 9.46 27.93 -6.63
C LEU A 323 10.93 27.52 -6.58
N ASN A 324 11.38 26.70 -7.53
CA ASN A 324 12.79 26.42 -7.72
C ASN A 324 13.43 27.55 -8.56
N THR A 325 13.99 28.55 -7.89
CA THR A 325 14.62 29.69 -8.56
C THR A 325 15.87 29.33 -9.35
N LYS A 326 16.53 28.20 -9.05
CA LYS A 326 17.71 27.72 -9.79
C LYS A 326 17.42 27.39 -11.26
N ASN A 327 16.19 27.02 -11.58
CA ASN A 327 15.77 26.68 -12.94
C ASN A 327 15.09 27.86 -13.67
N CYS A 328 14.71 28.95 -12.99
CA CYS A 328 14.11 30.13 -13.64
C CYS A 328 15.08 30.84 -14.61
N TRP A 329 16.35 30.81 -14.32
CA TRP A 329 17.38 31.42 -15.21
C TRP A 329 17.59 30.69 -16.54
N LYS A 330 17.18 29.40 -16.64
CA LYS A 330 17.24 28.67 -17.91
C LYS A 330 16.10 29.05 -18.85
N LEU A 331 14.94 29.40 -18.33
CA LEU A 331 13.77 29.82 -19.13
C LEU A 331 13.93 31.27 -19.66
N LEU A 332 14.65 32.13 -18.96
CA LEU A 332 14.91 33.51 -19.40
C LEU A 332 16.04 33.62 -20.46
N ARG A 333 16.78 32.54 -20.75
CA ARG A 333 17.80 32.51 -21.81
C ARG A 333 17.29 31.99 -23.16
N VAL A 334 16.03 31.60 -23.27
CA VAL A 334 15.40 31.04 -24.48
C VAL A 334 14.30 32.01 -25.03
N ALA A 335 14.05 33.10 -24.36
CA ALA A 335 13.30 34.27 -24.88
C ALA A 335 14.26 35.40 -25.19
#